data_e6e289446203de37b315ae603179a515
#
_entry.id   e6e289446203de37b315ae603179a515
#
_cell.length_a   1.000
_cell.length_b   1.000
_cell.length_c   1.000
_cell.angle_alpha   90.00
_cell.angle_beta   90.00
_cell.angle_gamma   90.00
#
_symmetry.space_group_name_H-M   'P 1'
#
loop_
_entity.id
_entity.type
_entity.pdbx_description
1 polymer ?
#
loop_
_entity_poly.entity_id
_entity_poly.type
_entity_poly.pdbx_seq_one_letter_code
_entity_poly.pdbx_strand_id
1 'polypeptide(L)'
;AVVEEADQTTVRIRGDGLFDSGKAEVKPAFQNLLQQIGSEINKVQGRVVVTGHSDNVPIRTLQFPSNWHLSKARADSVVQILASASNAPGRFISEGRADTQPVAPNDSPQNRALNRRVDIILLARVN
;
A
#
# COMPACT_ATOMS: atom_id res chain seq x y z
N ALA A 1 -4.11 4.09 -9.71
CA ALA A 1 -3.48 5.05 -10.62
C ALA A 1 -1.96 5.02 -10.49
N VAL A 2 -1.26 5.43 -11.52
CA VAL A 2 0.20 5.57 -11.51
C VAL A 2 0.51 7.06 -11.57
N VAL A 3 1.31 7.53 -10.61
CA VAL A 3 1.75 8.93 -10.56
C VAL A 3 3.27 8.94 -10.69
N GLU A 4 3.78 9.61 -11.71
CA GLU A 4 5.21 9.75 -11.93
C GLU A 4 5.68 11.15 -11.55
N GLU A 5 6.73 11.21 -10.77
CA GLU A 5 7.44 12.42 -10.42
C GLU A 5 8.91 12.25 -10.79
N ALA A 6 9.71 13.33 -10.71
CA ALA A 6 11.09 13.31 -11.18
C ALA A 6 11.93 12.16 -10.62
N ASP A 7 11.73 11.82 -9.31
CA ASP A 7 12.55 10.85 -8.61
C ASP A 7 11.75 9.68 -8.06
N GLN A 8 10.47 9.58 -8.39
CA GLN A 8 9.66 8.49 -7.87
C GLN A 8 8.47 8.17 -8.77
N THR A 9 8.06 6.92 -8.72
CA THR A 9 6.84 6.41 -9.36
C THR A 9 5.98 5.80 -8.28
N THR A 10 4.71 6.18 -8.24
CA THR A 10 3.74 5.66 -7.26
C THR A 10 2.64 4.89 -7.99
N VAL A 11 2.45 3.63 -7.59
CA VAL A 11 1.28 2.84 -7.98
C VAL A 11 0.31 2.88 -6.80
N ARG A 12 -0.84 3.50 -7.02
CA ARG A 12 -1.85 3.68 -5.97
C ARG A 12 -2.98 2.70 -6.18
N ILE A 13 -3.26 1.88 -5.17
CA ILE A 13 -4.26 0.82 -5.24
C ILE A 13 -5.30 1.08 -4.15
N ARG A 14 -6.58 1.05 -4.53
CA ARG A 14 -7.68 1.25 -3.58
C ARG A 14 -7.75 0.07 -2.61
N GLY A 15 -7.83 0.40 -1.31
CA GLY A 15 -7.86 -0.61 -0.27
C GLY A 15 -9.10 -1.50 -0.32
N ASP A 16 -10.24 -0.93 -0.71
CA ASP A 16 -11.50 -1.69 -0.79
C ASP A 16 -11.45 -2.81 -1.84
N GLY A 17 -10.57 -2.68 -2.85
CA GLY A 17 -10.33 -3.75 -3.80
C GLY A 17 -9.42 -4.84 -3.26
N LEU A 18 -8.37 -4.44 -2.52
CA LEU A 18 -7.35 -5.37 -2.03
C LEU A 18 -7.78 -6.15 -0.78
N PHE A 19 -8.58 -5.54 0.09
CA PHE A 19 -8.89 -6.09 1.42
C PHE A 19 -10.37 -6.02 1.70
N ASP A 20 -10.85 -6.99 2.47
CA ASP A 20 -12.16 -6.87 3.10
C ASP A 20 -12.10 -5.86 4.25
N SER A 21 -13.26 -5.31 4.62
CA SER A 21 -13.35 -4.31 5.68
C SER A 21 -12.70 -4.81 6.98
N GLY A 22 -11.80 -4.01 7.53
CA GLY A 22 -11.11 -4.33 8.78
C GLY A 22 -10.09 -5.46 8.69
N LYS A 23 -9.80 -5.97 7.51
CA LYS A 23 -8.86 -7.06 7.28
C LYS A 23 -7.57 -6.56 6.66
N ALA A 24 -6.48 -7.30 6.90
CA ALA A 24 -5.16 -7.00 6.34
C ALA A 24 -4.66 -8.11 5.41
N GLU A 25 -5.47 -9.11 5.12
CA GLU A 25 -5.12 -10.16 4.16
C GLU A 25 -5.53 -9.72 2.76
N VAL A 26 -4.59 -9.77 1.82
CA VAL A 26 -4.88 -9.45 0.42
C VAL A 26 -5.83 -10.49 -0.16
N LYS A 27 -6.92 -10.03 -0.79
CA LYS A 27 -7.88 -10.93 -1.44
C LYS A 27 -7.18 -11.77 -2.51
N PRO A 28 -7.52 -13.07 -2.63
CA PRO A 28 -6.88 -13.94 -3.62
C PRO A 28 -6.93 -13.41 -5.05
N ALA A 29 -8.00 -12.70 -5.41
CA ALA A 29 -8.16 -12.12 -6.74
C ALA A 29 -7.06 -11.11 -7.11
N PHE A 30 -6.38 -10.53 -6.12
CA PHE A 30 -5.36 -9.50 -6.35
C PHE A 30 -3.93 -10.00 -6.11
N GLN A 31 -3.75 -11.24 -5.66
CA GLN A 31 -2.41 -11.76 -5.40
C GLN A 31 -1.56 -11.86 -6.67
N ASN A 32 -2.15 -12.32 -7.78
CA ASN A 32 -1.45 -12.38 -9.06
C ASN A 32 -1.02 -10.99 -9.55
N LEU A 33 -1.88 -9.99 -9.41
CA LEU A 33 -1.56 -8.62 -9.80
C LEU A 33 -0.33 -8.12 -9.03
N LEU A 34 -0.31 -8.32 -7.72
CA LEU A 34 0.81 -7.88 -6.89
C LEU A 34 2.09 -8.66 -7.21
N GLN A 35 1.99 -9.95 -7.52
CA GLN A 35 3.14 -10.74 -7.96
C GLN A 35 3.70 -10.20 -9.27
N GLN A 36 2.83 -9.83 -10.22
CA GLN A 36 3.25 -9.24 -11.49
C GLN A 36 3.95 -7.89 -11.28
N ILE A 37 3.41 -7.06 -10.38
CA ILE A 37 4.05 -5.79 -10.03
C ILE A 37 5.43 -6.03 -9.41
N GLY A 38 5.55 -6.98 -8.49
CA GLY A 38 6.82 -7.35 -7.88
C GLY A 38 7.84 -7.83 -8.91
N SER A 39 7.40 -8.61 -9.88
CA SER A 39 8.24 -9.08 -10.97
C SER A 39 8.70 -7.94 -11.90
N GLU A 40 7.79 -7.00 -12.20
CA GLU A 40 8.14 -5.83 -13.02
C GLU A 40 9.14 -4.91 -12.31
N ILE A 41 9.05 -4.79 -11.00
CA ILE A 41 9.98 -3.99 -10.20
C ILE A 41 11.42 -4.52 -10.32
N ASN A 42 11.60 -5.81 -10.61
CA ASN A 42 12.94 -6.38 -10.82
C ASN A 42 13.69 -5.71 -11.97
N LYS A 43 12.97 -5.11 -12.92
CA LYS A 43 13.57 -4.47 -14.10
C LYS A 43 14.17 -3.08 -13.80
N VAL A 44 13.91 -2.54 -12.61
CA VAL A 44 14.35 -1.20 -12.22
C VAL A 44 15.06 -1.27 -10.88
N GLN A 45 15.88 -0.26 -10.59
CA GLN A 45 16.63 -0.18 -9.33
C GLN A 45 16.02 0.87 -8.42
N GLY A 46 16.29 0.73 -7.12
CA GLY A 46 15.86 1.66 -6.11
C GLY A 46 15.10 0.99 -4.99
N ARG A 47 14.86 1.75 -3.92
CA ARG A 47 14.04 1.25 -2.81
C ARG A 47 12.57 1.34 -3.17
N VAL A 48 11.80 0.43 -2.61
CA VAL A 48 10.34 0.42 -2.77
C VAL A 48 9.74 0.59 -1.38
N VAL A 49 8.99 1.67 -1.21
CA VAL A 49 8.29 1.96 0.04
C VAL A 49 6.79 1.72 -0.20
N VAL A 50 6.22 0.83 0.59
CA VAL A 50 4.78 0.53 0.52
C VAL A 50 4.13 1.18 1.74
N THR A 51 3.23 2.13 1.49
CA THR A 51 2.54 2.84 2.56
C THR A 51 1.07 2.48 2.58
N GLY A 52 0.58 2.09 3.76
CA GLY A 52 -0.84 1.88 4.00
C GLY A 52 -1.48 3.14 4.55
N HIS A 53 -2.68 3.47 4.04
CA HIS A 53 -3.44 4.65 4.45
C HIS A 53 -4.87 4.28 4.78
N SER A 54 -5.46 5.00 5.72
CA SER A 54 -6.85 4.84 6.10
C SER A 54 -7.63 6.14 5.91
N ASP A 55 -8.95 6.07 6.06
CA ASP A 55 -9.76 7.25 6.29
C ASP A 55 -9.69 7.66 7.77
N ASN A 56 -10.49 8.66 8.15
CA ASN A 56 -10.49 9.17 9.52
C ASN A 56 -11.50 8.48 10.45
N VAL A 57 -12.20 7.44 9.98
CA VAL A 57 -13.12 6.69 10.83
C VAL A 57 -12.30 5.79 11.74
N PRO A 58 -12.41 5.96 13.07
CA PRO A 58 -11.63 5.13 13.99
C PRO A 58 -11.98 3.66 13.87
N ILE A 59 -10.96 2.81 13.92
CA ILE A 59 -11.13 1.37 14.01
C ILE A 59 -10.57 0.91 15.36
N ARG A 60 -11.29 -0.01 15.99
CA ARG A 60 -10.81 -0.68 17.21
C ARG A 60 -11.36 -2.09 17.21
N THR A 61 -10.50 -3.05 16.91
CA THR A 61 -10.81 -4.47 16.94
C THR A 61 -9.79 -5.19 17.81
N LEU A 62 -10.05 -6.44 18.14
CA LEU A 62 -9.07 -7.27 18.86
C LEU A 62 -7.78 -7.41 18.07
N GLN A 63 -7.87 -7.52 16.75
CA GLN A 63 -6.71 -7.69 15.89
C GLN A 63 -5.99 -6.37 15.63
N PHE A 64 -6.75 -5.28 15.45
CA PHE A 64 -6.20 -3.97 15.11
C PHE A 64 -6.73 -2.90 16.05
N PRO A 65 -5.94 -2.51 17.06
CA PRO A 65 -6.38 -1.50 18.04
C PRO A 65 -6.56 -0.10 17.46
N SER A 66 -5.96 0.19 16.29
CA SER A 66 -6.04 1.51 15.66
C SER A 66 -5.80 1.43 14.16
N ASN A 67 -6.10 2.53 13.45
CA ASN A 67 -5.79 2.65 12.02
C ASN A 67 -4.29 2.60 11.74
N TRP A 68 -3.44 2.98 12.69
CA TRP A 68 -1.99 2.81 12.56
C TRP A 68 -1.62 1.32 12.43
N HIS A 69 -2.19 0.49 13.28
CA HIS A 69 -1.94 -0.96 13.25
C HIS A 69 -2.48 -1.58 11.98
N LEU A 70 -3.69 -1.22 11.57
CA LEU A 70 -4.31 -1.76 10.36
C LEU A 70 -3.55 -1.35 9.12
N SER A 71 -3.21 -0.07 8.98
CA SER A 71 -2.52 0.44 7.79
C SER A 71 -1.12 -0.17 7.67
N LYS A 72 -0.41 -0.36 8.79
CA LYS A 72 0.90 -1.03 8.79
C LYS A 72 0.78 -2.50 8.40
N ALA A 73 -0.19 -3.21 8.95
CA ALA A 73 -0.41 -4.63 8.65
C ALA A 73 -0.77 -4.84 7.17
N ARG A 74 -1.56 -3.94 6.60
CA ARG A 74 -1.90 -3.98 5.18
C ARG A 74 -0.67 -3.74 4.29
N ALA A 75 0.16 -2.77 4.65
CA ALA A 75 1.41 -2.53 3.93
C ALA A 75 2.35 -3.73 4.03
N ASP A 76 2.45 -4.36 5.21
CA ASP A 76 3.25 -5.57 5.41
C ASP A 76 2.78 -6.72 4.50
N SER A 77 1.47 -6.93 4.39
CA SER A 77 0.90 -7.98 3.55
C SER A 77 1.23 -7.76 2.07
N VAL A 78 1.16 -6.52 1.60
CA VAL A 78 1.51 -6.19 0.22
C VAL A 78 3.00 -6.41 -0.02
N VAL A 79 3.87 -5.94 0.90
CA VAL A 79 5.31 -6.15 0.79
C VAL A 79 5.64 -7.64 0.70
N GLN A 80 4.99 -8.47 1.51
CA GLN A 80 5.24 -9.90 1.51
C GLN A 80 5.01 -10.52 0.13
N ILE A 81 3.94 -10.11 -0.55
CA ILE A 81 3.63 -10.62 -1.89
C ILE A 81 4.61 -10.07 -2.94
N LEU A 82 4.87 -8.76 -2.92
CA LEU A 82 5.81 -8.13 -3.84
C LEU A 82 7.20 -8.74 -3.70
N ALA A 83 7.67 -8.91 -2.47
CA ALA A 83 9.00 -9.44 -2.20
C ALA A 83 9.13 -10.91 -2.62
N SER A 84 8.06 -11.69 -2.56
CA SER A 84 8.08 -13.10 -2.98
C SER A 84 8.36 -13.25 -4.47
N ALA A 85 8.03 -12.25 -5.29
CA ALA A 85 8.29 -12.25 -6.73
C ALA A 85 9.58 -11.48 -7.09
N SER A 86 10.32 -10.99 -6.09
CA SER A 86 11.49 -10.15 -6.29
C SER A 86 12.77 -10.96 -6.18
N ASN A 87 13.77 -10.58 -6.99
CA ASN A 87 15.14 -11.10 -6.86
C ASN A 87 15.96 -10.35 -5.80
N ALA A 88 15.40 -9.30 -5.21
CA ALA A 88 16.04 -8.51 -4.16
C ALA A 88 15.00 -8.10 -3.10
N PRO A 89 14.50 -9.05 -2.28
CA PRO A 89 13.41 -8.78 -1.36
C PRO A 89 13.75 -7.74 -0.28
N GLY A 90 15.01 -7.53 0.03
CA GLY A 90 15.44 -6.54 1.03
C GLY A 90 15.24 -5.08 0.59
N ARG A 91 14.87 -4.82 -0.66
CA ARG A 91 14.63 -3.45 -1.14
C ARG A 91 13.26 -2.89 -0.74
N PHE A 92 12.37 -3.73 -0.19
CA PHE A 92 11.01 -3.34 0.16
C PHE A 92 10.91 -2.91 1.62
N ILE A 93 10.24 -1.78 1.85
CA ILE A 93 9.97 -1.23 3.18
C ILE A 93 8.47 -0.99 3.29
N SER A 94 7.88 -1.34 4.42
CA SER A 94 6.46 -1.07 4.69
C SER A 94 6.29 0.00 5.74
N GLU A 95 5.27 0.85 5.58
CA GLU A 95 4.92 1.90 6.53
C GLU A 95 3.41 2.00 6.66
N GLY A 96 2.93 2.24 7.89
CA GLY A 96 1.55 2.59 8.17
C GLY A 96 1.44 4.08 8.43
N ARG A 97 0.52 4.76 7.76
CA ARG A 97 0.33 6.21 7.87
C ARG A 97 -1.01 6.61 8.46
N ALA A 98 -1.90 5.64 8.71
CA ALA A 98 -3.26 5.90 9.19
C ALA A 98 -3.94 6.98 8.34
N ASP A 99 -4.57 7.99 8.94
CA ASP A 99 -5.29 9.06 8.24
C ASP A 99 -4.48 10.33 8.06
N THR A 100 -3.14 10.26 8.22
CA THR A 100 -2.30 11.48 8.24
C THR A 100 -2.01 12.07 6.87
N GLN A 101 -2.23 11.32 5.79
CA GLN A 101 -1.93 11.76 4.43
C GLN A 101 -3.12 11.54 3.49
N PRO A 102 -4.24 12.26 3.68
CA PRO A 102 -5.41 12.08 2.85
C PRO A 102 -5.17 12.60 1.43
N VAL A 103 -5.76 11.91 0.43
CA VAL A 103 -5.77 12.40 -0.96
C VAL A 103 -7.08 13.10 -1.28
N ALA A 104 -8.07 13.02 -0.40
CA ALA A 104 -9.36 13.68 -0.52
C ALA A 104 -9.87 14.05 0.87
N PRO A 105 -10.77 15.04 1.01
CA PRO A 105 -11.39 15.32 2.31
C PRO A 105 -12.19 14.12 2.79
N ASN A 106 -12.16 13.86 4.11
CA ASN A 106 -12.94 12.77 4.72
C ASN A 106 -14.39 13.18 4.98
N ASP A 107 -15.05 13.79 4.01
CA ASP A 107 -16.37 14.41 4.16
C ASP A 107 -17.49 13.65 3.45
N SER A 108 -17.19 12.54 2.81
CA SER A 108 -18.18 11.69 2.15
C SER A 108 -17.70 10.25 2.11
N PRO A 109 -18.60 9.25 1.96
CA PRO A 109 -18.17 7.86 1.79
C PRO A 109 -17.26 7.68 0.58
N GLN A 110 -17.51 8.39 -0.51
CA GLN A 110 -16.71 8.31 -1.72
C GLN A 110 -15.29 8.82 -1.49
N ASN A 111 -15.16 9.97 -0.83
CA ASN A 111 -13.84 10.55 -0.52
C ASN A 111 -13.08 9.72 0.50
N ARG A 112 -13.77 9.20 1.52
CA ARG A 112 -13.13 8.31 2.49
C ARG A 112 -12.59 7.04 1.81
N ALA A 113 -13.31 6.51 0.81
CA ALA A 113 -12.85 5.34 0.06
C ALA A 113 -11.56 5.63 -0.72
N LEU A 114 -11.37 6.87 -1.20
CA LEU A 114 -10.13 7.26 -1.87
C LEU A 114 -8.95 7.29 -0.91
N ASN A 115 -9.18 7.60 0.36
CA ASN A 115 -8.14 7.64 1.37
C ASN A 115 -7.73 6.25 1.86
N ARG A 116 -8.63 5.26 1.82
CA ARG A 116 -8.32 3.87 2.13
C ARG A 116 -7.57 3.25 0.96
N ARG A 117 -6.24 3.29 1.03
CA ARG A 117 -5.41 2.86 -0.09
C ARG A 117 -4.06 2.31 0.36
N VAL A 118 -3.38 1.66 -0.57
CA VAL A 118 -1.96 1.30 -0.42
C VAL A 118 -1.22 1.93 -1.60
N ASP A 119 -0.17 2.67 -1.29
CA ASP A 119 0.71 3.28 -2.28
C ASP A 119 2.01 2.46 -2.34
N ILE A 120 2.38 2.02 -3.55
CA ILE A 120 3.66 1.36 -3.81
C ILE A 120 4.55 2.41 -4.48
N ILE A 121 5.57 2.85 -3.77
CA ILE A 121 6.40 3.98 -4.18
C ILE A 121 7.80 3.46 -4.54
N LEU A 122 8.15 3.56 -5.82
CA LEU A 122 9.49 3.25 -6.29
C LEU A 122 10.31 4.53 -6.26
N LEU A 123 11.35 4.54 -5.43
CA LEU A 123 12.28 5.66 -5.34
C LEU A 123 13.44 5.40 -6.29
N ALA A 124 13.54 6.23 -7.34
CA ALA A 124 14.57 6.07 -8.32
C ALA A 124 15.96 6.17 -7.67
N ARG A 125 16.86 5.29 -8.12
CA ARG A 125 18.25 5.34 -7.66
C ARG A 125 18.96 6.46 -8.39
N VAL A 126 19.39 7.46 -7.63
CA VAL A 126 20.19 8.56 -8.17
C VAL A 126 21.66 8.14 -8.12
N ASN A 127 22.29 8.13 -9.29
CA ASN A 127 23.73 7.85 -9.41
C ASN A 127 24.55 9.14 -9.24
#